data_2ddb15cd8234bdc6c3f85f6489becc59
#
_entry.id   2ddb15cd8234bdc6c3f85f6489becc59
#
_cell.length_a   1.000
_cell.length_b   1.000
_cell.length_c   1.000
_cell.angle_alpha   90.00
_cell.angle_beta   90.00
_cell.angle_gamma   90.00
#
_symmetry.space_group_name_H-M   'P 1'
#
loop_
_entity.id
_entity.type
_entity.pdbx_description
1 polymer ?
#
loop_
_entity_poly.entity_id
_entity_poly.type
_entity_poly.pdbx_seq_one_letter_code
_entity_poly.pdbx_strand_id
1 'polypeptide(L)'
;LAFLFLKEKISLSVWISIIFASIGVSIMAFGSISLGTISGLFFGLASAFGFSVFSVSLRWRKETPKFTTVAFAGLFCAVFSSIVIFQKDLNFLSTGKNEALFALHGTLVCLGLILYSVGSRFISAAELTLLSLTEIIGGIFWVWVPILGINEIPSNNTIIGGFLIF
;
A
#
# COMPACT_ATOMS: atom_id res chain seq x y z
N LEU A 1 8.19 4.01 -13.33
CA LEU A 1 8.46 2.63 -13.78
C LEU A 1 7.59 2.26 -14.98
N ALA A 2 6.24 2.37 -14.93
CA ALA A 2 5.34 2.00 -16.03
C ALA A 2 5.70 2.70 -17.36
N PHE A 3 5.98 3.99 -17.34
CA PHE A 3 6.42 4.76 -18.50
C PHE A 3 7.72 4.21 -19.11
N LEU A 4 8.70 3.86 -18.26
CA LEU A 4 10.03 3.39 -18.69
C LEU A 4 9.98 1.96 -19.24
N PHE A 5 9.27 1.05 -18.57
CA PHE A 5 9.28 -0.38 -18.89
C PHE A 5 8.16 -0.80 -19.85
N LEU A 6 6.97 -0.25 -19.68
CA LEU A 6 5.81 -0.62 -20.49
C LEU A 6 5.59 0.31 -21.69
N LYS A 7 6.31 1.44 -21.76
CA LYS A 7 6.11 2.51 -22.76
C LYS A 7 4.64 2.96 -22.85
N GLU A 8 3.91 2.85 -21.73
CA GLU A 8 2.52 3.31 -21.67
C GLU A 8 2.46 4.82 -21.83
N LYS A 9 1.59 5.30 -22.73
CA LYS A 9 1.33 6.72 -22.88
C LYS A 9 0.52 7.19 -21.70
N ILE A 10 1.13 7.98 -20.84
CA ILE A 10 0.48 8.57 -19.67
C ILE A 10 -0.17 9.87 -20.11
N SER A 11 -1.48 10.03 -19.86
CA SER A 11 -2.20 11.27 -20.16
C SER A 11 -1.69 12.42 -19.30
N LEU A 12 -1.89 13.66 -19.77
CA LEU A 12 -1.51 14.86 -19.00
C LEU A 12 -2.24 14.90 -17.66
N SER A 13 -3.50 14.49 -17.62
CA SER A 13 -4.28 14.43 -16.38
C SER A 13 -3.63 13.51 -15.34
N VAL A 14 -3.16 12.33 -15.75
CA VAL A 14 -2.48 11.40 -14.85
C VAL A 14 -1.14 11.97 -14.35
N TRP A 15 -0.40 12.72 -15.18
CA TRP A 15 0.81 13.41 -14.74
C TRP A 15 0.52 14.48 -13.68
N ILE A 16 -0.53 15.27 -13.90
CA ILE A 16 -0.99 16.27 -12.92
C ILE A 16 -1.37 15.57 -11.60
N SER A 17 -2.16 14.50 -11.65
CA SER A 17 -2.54 13.73 -10.46
C SER A 17 -1.33 13.16 -9.72
N ILE A 18 -0.30 12.66 -10.42
CA ILE A 18 0.93 12.18 -9.79
C ILE A 18 1.65 13.31 -9.04
N ILE A 19 1.71 14.51 -9.62
CA ILE A 19 2.35 15.66 -8.97
C ILE A 19 1.57 16.06 -7.71
N PHE A 20 0.25 16.21 -7.79
CA PHE A 20 -0.58 16.55 -6.63
C PHE A 20 -0.50 15.49 -5.55
N ALA A 21 -0.60 14.20 -5.91
CA ALA A 21 -0.45 13.10 -4.97
C ALA A 21 0.93 13.10 -4.28
N SER A 22 2.01 13.34 -5.04
CA SER A 22 3.36 13.42 -4.49
C SER A 22 3.52 14.57 -3.50
N ILE A 23 2.94 15.74 -3.79
CA ILE A 23 2.92 16.88 -2.88
C ILE A 23 2.10 16.55 -1.63
N GLY A 24 0.91 15.97 -1.80
CA GLY A 24 0.04 15.57 -0.68
C GLY A 24 0.71 14.60 0.28
N VAL A 25 1.31 13.52 -0.24
CA VAL A 25 2.08 12.55 0.56
C VAL A 25 3.26 13.21 1.25
N SER A 26 3.97 14.12 0.57
CA SER A 26 5.09 14.86 1.17
C SER A 26 4.64 15.73 2.35
N ILE A 27 3.55 16.46 2.22
CA ILE A 27 2.99 17.28 3.31
C ILE A 27 2.64 16.40 4.52
N MET A 28 2.00 15.25 4.28
CA MET A 28 1.66 14.30 5.34
C MET A 28 2.92 13.76 6.04
N ALA A 29 3.94 13.37 5.27
CA ALA A 29 5.17 12.81 5.79
C ALA A 29 5.98 13.83 6.58
N PHE A 30 6.16 15.05 6.07
CA PHE A 30 6.94 16.09 6.74
C PHE A 30 6.29 16.61 8.02
N GLY A 31 4.97 16.53 8.14
CA GLY A 31 4.24 16.92 9.36
C GLY A 31 4.49 16.01 10.57
N SER A 32 5.09 14.83 10.35
CA SER A 32 5.29 13.77 11.37
C SER A 32 6.77 13.44 11.63
N ILE A 33 7.72 14.26 11.18
CA ILE A 33 9.15 13.95 11.29
C ILE A 33 9.63 14.07 12.74
N SER A 34 9.84 12.93 13.39
CA SER A 34 10.64 12.76 14.59
C SER A 34 11.89 11.90 14.28
N LEU A 35 12.89 11.91 15.15
CA LEU A 35 14.17 11.20 14.94
C LEU A 35 14.03 9.68 14.69
N GLY A 36 12.93 9.05 15.12
CA GLY A 36 12.60 7.65 14.80
C GLY A 36 11.98 7.44 13.42
N THR A 37 11.63 8.50 12.73
CA THR A 37 10.84 8.47 11.48
C THR A 37 11.69 8.25 10.24
N ILE A 38 13.00 8.50 10.28
CA ILE A 38 13.89 8.39 9.10
C ILE A 38 14.00 6.95 8.61
N SER A 39 14.18 5.99 9.52
CA SER A 39 14.20 4.56 9.17
C SER A 39 12.84 4.10 8.63
N GLY A 40 11.75 4.55 9.24
CA GLY A 40 10.38 4.28 8.76
C GLY A 40 10.15 4.84 7.36
N LEU A 41 10.64 6.04 7.08
CA LEU A 41 10.55 6.66 5.75
C LEU A 41 11.30 5.84 4.69
N PHE A 42 12.51 5.37 5.02
CA PHE A 42 13.30 4.52 4.14
C PHE A 42 12.58 3.20 3.82
N PHE A 43 12.05 2.51 4.83
CA PHE A 43 11.28 1.28 4.62
C PHE A 43 9.98 1.54 3.86
N GLY A 44 9.31 2.66 4.10
CA GLY A 44 8.14 3.09 3.34
C GLY A 44 8.44 3.30 1.87
N LEU A 45 9.54 3.98 1.53
CA LEU A 45 9.99 4.16 0.15
C LEU A 45 10.37 2.82 -0.51
N ALA A 46 11.07 1.95 0.21
CA ALA A 46 11.41 0.61 -0.28
C ALA A 46 10.14 -0.23 -0.57
N SER A 47 9.14 -0.16 0.31
CA SER A 47 7.84 -0.81 0.12
C SER A 47 7.10 -0.25 -1.10
N ALA A 48 7.04 1.08 -1.24
CA ALA A 48 6.40 1.74 -2.38
C ALA A 48 7.09 1.38 -3.71
N PHE A 49 8.42 1.29 -3.70
CA PHE A 49 9.19 0.82 -4.86
C PHE A 49 8.83 -0.63 -5.20
N GLY A 50 8.81 -1.53 -4.20
CA GLY A 50 8.40 -2.93 -4.38
C GLY A 50 7.00 -3.07 -4.93
N PHE A 51 6.04 -2.30 -4.41
CA PHE A 51 4.67 -2.27 -4.91
C PHE A 51 4.58 -1.75 -6.35
N SER A 52 5.39 -0.75 -6.70
CA SER A 52 5.49 -0.24 -8.06
C SER A 52 6.04 -1.29 -9.04
N VAL A 53 7.05 -2.05 -8.65
CA VAL A 53 7.59 -3.17 -9.44
C VAL A 53 6.53 -4.27 -9.60
N PHE A 54 5.81 -4.61 -8.55
CA PHE A 54 4.70 -5.57 -8.59
C PHE A 54 3.62 -5.13 -9.60
N SER A 55 3.18 -3.87 -9.53
CA SER A 55 2.15 -3.30 -10.41
C SER A 55 2.57 -3.33 -11.88
N VAL A 56 3.81 -2.94 -12.17
CA VAL A 56 4.38 -2.98 -13.53
C VAL A 56 4.49 -4.42 -14.04
N SER A 57 4.92 -5.35 -13.18
CA SER A 57 5.05 -6.77 -13.53
C SER A 57 3.70 -7.42 -13.87
N LEU A 58 2.66 -7.11 -13.09
CA LEU A 58 1.29 -7.55 -13.37
C LEU A 58 0.78 -7.07 -14.72
N ARG A 59 1.13 -5.85 -15.10
CA ARG A 59 0.74 -5.24 -16.36
C ARG A 59 1.56 -5.76 -17.54
N TRP A 60 2.86 -5.98 -17.34
CA TRP A 60 3.76 -6.50 -18.36
C TRP A 60 3.35 -7.91 -18.81
N ARG A 61 3.04 -8.78 -17.85
CA ARG A 61 2.63 -10.18 -18.11
C ARG A 61 1.12 -10.35 -17.88
N LYS A 62 0.30 -9.80 -18.78
CA LYS A 62 -1.17 -9.86 -18.68
C LYS A 62 -1.73 -11.28 -18.59
N GLU A 63 -1.08 -12.22 -19.27
CA GLU A 63 -1.48 -13.64 -19.31
C GLU A 63 -1.14 -14.43 -18.04
N THR A 64 -0.29 -13.86 -17.16
CA THR A 64 0.08 -14.55 -15.90
C THR A 64 -1.16 -14.76 -15.03
N PRO A 65 -1.35 -15.98 -14.48
CA PRO A 65 -2.45 -16.25 -13.57
C PRO A 65 -2.37 -15.34 -12.32
N LYS A 66 -3.36 -14.48 -12.14
CA LYS A 66 -3.32 -13.44 -11.10
C LYS A 66 -3.37 -14.01 -9.69
N PHE A 67 -4.16 -15.05 -9.49
CA PHE A 67 -4.24 -15.76 -8.20
C PHE A 67 -2.90 -16.39 -7.80
N THR A 68 -2.21 -17.01 -8.73
CA THR A 68 -0.89 -17.61 -8.48
C THR A 68 0.13 -16.55 -8.10
N THR A 69 0.11 -15.39 -8.74
CA THR A 69 1.01 -14.26 -8.43
C THR A 69 0.79 -13.75 -7.01
N VAL A 70 -0.46 -13.58 -6.59
CA VAL A 70 -0.80 -13.15 -5.22
C VAL A 70 -0.45 -14.23 -4.20
N ALA A 71 -0.70 -15.52 -4.52
CA ALA A 71 -0.35 -16.63 -3.63
C ALA A 71 1.17 -16.71 -3.40
N PHE A 72 1.99 -16.59 -4.43
CA PHE A 72 3.45 -16.52 -4.27
C PHE A 72 3.91 -15.30 -3.48
N ALA A 73 3.31 -14.13 -3.70
CA ALA A 73 3.62 -12.94 -2.92
C ALA A 73 3.34 -13.17 -1.42
N GLY A 74 2.19 -13.77 -1.09
CA GLY A 74 1.84 -14.16 0.28
C GLY A 74 2.79 -15.19 0.87
N LEU A 75 3.18 -16.21 0.08
CA LEU A 75 4.16 -17.23 0.51
C LEU A 75 5.52 -16.61 0.84
N PHE A 76 6.06 -15.76 -0.04
CA PHE A 76 7.31 -15.05 0.24
C PHE A 76 7.21 -14.17 1.47
N CYS A 77 6.12 -13.43 1.64
CA CYS A 77 5.89 -12.63 2.83
C CYS A 77 5.89 -13.50 4.10
N ALA A 78 5.20 -14.64 4.09
CA ALA A 78 5.16 -15.56 5.21
C ALA A 78 6.56 -16.12 5.54
N VAL A 79 7.34 -16.53 4.53
CA VAL A 79 8.70 -17.05 4.71
C VAL A 79 9.60 -15.98 5.33
N PHE A 80 9.64 -14.77 4.77
CA PHE A 80 10.48 -13.69 5.30
C PHE A 80 10.06 -13.28 6.71
N SER A 81 8.76 -13.16 6.98
CA SER A 81 8.27 -12.86 8.33
C SER A 81 8.66 -13.94 9.32
N SER A 82 8.56 -15.22 8.95
CA SER A 82 8.98 -16.33 9.80
C SER A 82 10.48 -16.25 10.13
N ILE A 83 11.33 -15.97 9.15
CA ILE A 83 12.77 -15.79 9.38
C ILE A 83 13.04 -14.69 10.40
N VAL A 84 12.36 -13.54 10.27
CA VAL A 84 12.53 -12.41 11.21
C VAL A 84 12.06 -12.78 12.61
N ILE A 85 10.93 -13.50 12.74
CA ILE A 85 10.41 -13.96 14.04
C ILE A 85 11.43 -14.87 14.72
N PHE A 86 11.99 -15.86 13.98
CA PHE A 86 13.01 -16.77 14.51
C PHE A 86 14.31 -16.04 14.90
N GLN A 87 14.76 -15.06 14.11
CA GLN A 87 15.98 -14.31 14.42
C GLN A 87 15.86 -13.40 15.64
N LYS A 88 14.64 -12.95 15.95
CA LYS A 88 14.38 -12.04 17.07
C LYS A 88 13.79 -12.73 18.31
N ASP A 89 13.73 -14.06 18.32
CA ASP A 89 13.12 -14.87 19.40
C ASP A 89 11.71 -14.36 19.78
N LEU A 90 10.92 -13.95 18.79
CA LEU A 90 9.56 -13.49 19.01
C LEU A 90 8.59 -14.68 19.08
N ASN A 91 7.56 -14.55 19.92
CA ASN A 91 6.51 -15.56 19.97
C ASN A 91 5.72 -15.60 18.66
N PHE A 92 5.66 -16.78 18.05
CA PHE A 92 4.93 -17.03 16.80
C PHE A 92 3.39 -16.96 17.02
N LEU A 93 2.95 -17.43 18.17
CA LEU A 93 1.53 -17.45 18.54
C LEU A 93 1.21 -16.33 19.53
N SER A 94 0.13 -15.64 19.27
CA SER A 94 -0.44 -14.60 20.12
C SER A 94 -1.69 -15.16 20.85
N THR A 95 -2.43 -14.32 21.56
CA THR A 95 -3.73 -14.72 22.14
C THR A 95 -4.77 -14.90 21.02
N GLY A 96 -5.68 -15.89 21.16
CA GLY A 96 -6.63 -16.28 20.11
C GLY A 96 -7.45 -15.14 19.48
N LYS A 97 -7.72 -14.04 20.25
CA LYS A 97 -8.34 -12.83 19.71
C LYS A 97 -7.47 -12.15 18.65
N ASN A 98 -6.17 -12.04 18.90
CA ASN A 98 -5.23 -11.43 17.96
C ASN A 98 -5.03 -12.32 16.73
N GLU A 99 -5.04 -13.61 16.88
CA GLU A 99 -4.94 -14.56 15.76
C GLU A 99 -6.13 -14.42 14.81
N ALA A 100 -7.34 -14.29 15.34
CA ALA A 100 -8.53 -14.04 14.53
C ALA A 100 -8.46 -12.71 13.78
N LEU A 101 -7.95 -11.65 14.41
CA LEU A 101 -7.74 -10.35 13.77
C LEU A 101 -6.67 -10.41 12.68
N PHE A 102 -5.57 -11.14 12.89
CA PHE A 102 -4.54 -11.35 11.87
C PHE A 102 -5.06 -12.15 10.68
N ALA A 103 -5.84 -13.20 10.92
CA ALA A 103 -6.47 -13.98 9.87
C ALA A 103 -7.47 -13.12 9.05
N LEU A 104 -8.29 -12.32 9.71
CA LEU A 104 -9.21 -11.39 9.06
C LEU A 104 -8.45 -10.37 8.21
N HIS A 105 -7.43 -9.72 8.78
CA HIS A 105 -6.59 -8.74 8.08
C HIS A 105 -5.93 -9.36 6.85
N GLY A 106 -5.28 -10.52 7.01
CA GLY A 106 -4.64 -11.23 5.91
C GLY A 106 -5.61 -11.61 4.79
N THR A 107 -6.83 -12.02 5.16
CA THR A 107 -7.90 -12.34 4.18
C THR A 107 -8.32 -11.11 3.40
N LEU A 108 -8.54 -9.97 4.07
CA LEU A 108 -8.92 -8.72 3.43
C LEU A 108 -7.81 -8.20 2.50
N VAL A 109 -6.55 -8.25 2.92
CA VAL A 109 -5.41 -7.87 2.09
C VAL A 109 -5.29 -8.79 0.86
N CYS A 110 -5.45 -10.10 1.04
CA CYS A 110 -5.43 -11.06 -0.05
C CYS A 110 -6.52 -10.76 -1.09
N LEU A 111 -7.76 -10.52 -0.65
CA LEU A 111 -8.87 -10.14 -1.52
C LEU A 111 -8.57 -8.82 -2.26
N GLY A 112 -8.07 -7.81 -1.56
CA GLY A 112 -7.67 -6.53 -2.15
C GLY A 112 -6.61 -6.72 -3.24
N LEU A 113 -5.55 -7.49 -2.98
CA LEU A 113 -4.50 -7.78 -3.95
C LEU A 113 -5.00 -8.57 -5.16
N ILE A 114 -5.94 -9.49 -4.96
CA ILE A 114 -6.59 -10.22 -6.08
C ILE A 114 -7.38 -9.24 -6.96
N LEU A 115 -8.22 -8.39 -6.36
CA LEU A 115 -8.99 -7.39 -7.08
C LEU A 115 -8.08 -6.41 -7.82
N TYR A 116 -7.02 -5.92 -7.16
CA TYR A 116 -5.99 -5.09 -7.75
C TYR A 116 -5.34 -5.78 -8.96
N SER A 117 -4.97 -7.06 -8.80
CA SER A 117 -4.33 -7.84 -9.86
C SER A 117 -5.27 -8.07 -11.06
N VAL A 118 -6.56 -8.25 -10.81
CA VAL A 118 -7.58 -8.33 -11.88
C VAL A 118 -7.75 -6.98 -12.55
N GLY A 119 -7.86 -5.89 -11.79
CA GLY A 119 -7.97 -4.52 -12.29
C GLY A 119 -6.80 -4.12 -13.21
N SER A 120 -5.59 -4.64 -12.95
CA SER A 120 -4.41 -4.39 -13.77
C SER A 120 -4.54 -4.80 -15.25
N ARG A 121 -5.54 -5.58 -15.59
CA ARG A 121 -5.82 -5.95 -17.00
C ARG A 121 -6.54 -4.85 -17.78
N PHE A 122 -7.31 -4.01 -17.08
CA PHE A 122 -8.25 -3.07 -17.67
C PHE A 122 -7.73 -1.64 -17.71
N ILE A 123 -6.98 -1.23 -16.69
CA ILE A 123 -6.46 0.15 -16.55
C ILE A 123 -4.94 0.17 -16.53
N SER A 124 -4.34 1.32 -16.83
CA SER A 124 -2.89 1.50 -16.83
C SER A 124 -2.30 1.29 -15.43
N ALA A 125 -1.02 0.92 -15.37
CA ALA A 125 -0.34 0.74 -14.08
C ALA A 125 -0.30 2.03 -13.26
N ALA A 126 -0.17 3.20 -13.93
CA ALA A 126 -0.17 4.49 -13.25
C ALA A 126 -1.54 4.84 -12.66
N GLU A 127 -2.62 4.66 -13.41
CA GLU A 127 -3.99 4.89 -12.92
C GLU A 127 -4.36 3.94 -11.79
N LEU A 128 -4.01 2.67 -11.90
CA LEU A 128 -4.25 1.67 -10.87
C LEU A 128 -3.53 2.03 -9.56
N THR A 129 -2.29 2.52 -9.66
CA THR A 129 -1.52 2.96 -8.49
C THR A 129 -2.10 4.24 -7.88
N LEU A 130 -2.56 5.20 -8.70
CA LEU A 130 -3.27 6.38 -8.19
C LEU A 130 -4.57 6.00 -7.48
N LEU A 131 -5.32 5.06 -8.05
CA LEU A 131 -6.55 4.57 -7.42
C LEU A 131 -6.27 3.92 -6.05
N SER A 132 -5.13 3.23 -5.88
CA SER A 132 -4.77 2.64 -4.58
C SER A 132 -4.49 3.69 -3.50
N LEU A 133 -4.22 4.97 -3.85
CA LEU A 133 -4.06 6.04 -2.87
C LEU A 133 -5.36 6.36 -2.12
N THR A 134 -6.52 5.95 -2.63
CA THR A 134 -7.80 6.05 -1.89
C THR A 134 -7.78 5.26 -0.59
N GLU A 135 -6.90 4.25 -0.47
CA GLU A 135 -6.65 3.50 0.75
C GLU A 135 -6.18 4.41 1.90
N ILE A 136 -5.35 5.42 1.59
CA ILE A 136 -4.86 6.38 2.59
C ILE A 136 -6.03 7.14 3.20
N ILE A 137 -6.95 7.62 2.37
CA ILE A 137 -8.15 8.36 2.81
C ILE A 137 -9.06 7.44 3.62
N GLY A 138 -9.28 6.22 3.13
CA GLY A 138 -10.05 5.20 3.85
C GLY A 138 -9.45 4.90 5.21
N GLY A 139 -8.12 4.76 5.31
CA GLY A 139 -7.40 4.53 6.55
C GLY A 139 -7.60 5.68 7.55
N ILE A 140 -7.43 6.92 7.12
CA ILE A 140 -7.66 8.12 7.94
C ILE A 140 -9.12 8.17 8.44
N PHE A 141 -10.07 7.91 7.55
CA PHE A 141 -11.49 7.89 7.89
C PHE A 141 -11.80 6.86 8.97
N TRP A 142 -11.30 5.62 8.86
CA TRP A 142 -11.55 4.55 9.82
C TRP A 142 -10.97 4.84 11.21
N VAL A 143 -9.81 5.50 11.29
CA VAL A 143 -9.18 5.87 12.55
C VAL A 143 -9.85 7.10 13.19
N TRP A 144 -10.37 8.00 12.38
CA TRP A 144 -11.08 9.21 12.85
C TRP A 144 -12.49 8.90 13.36
N VAL A 145 -13.21 7.99 12.70
CA VAL A 145 -14.58 7.66 13.10
C VAL A 145 -14.56 6.75 14.34
N PRO A 146 -15.26 7.11 15.45
CA PRO A 146 -15.16 6.38 16.72
C PRO A 146 -15.83 5.00 16.75
N ILE A 147 -16.17 4.42 15.60
CA ILE A 147 -16.80 3.09 15.48
C ILE A 147 -15.88 1.99 16.02
N LEU A 148 -14.56 2.12 15.81
CA LEU A 148 -13.57 1.13 16.25
C LEU A 148 -12.98 1.40 17.64
N GLY A 149 -13.47 2.42 18.37
CA GLY A 149 -12.95 2.81 19.67
C GLY A 149 -11.60 3.54 19.61
N ILE A 150 -11.09 3.83 18.41
CA ILE A 150 -9.92 4.66 18.15
C ILE A 150 -10.48 6.00 17.70
N ASN A 151 -10.17 7.07 18.38
CA ASN A 151 -10.65 8.40 18.01
C ASN A 151 -9.44 9.33 17.89
N GLU A 152 -8.65 9.14 16.83
CA GLU A 152 -7.51 9.99 16.54
C GLU A 152 -7.93 11.10 15.57
N ILE A 153 -7.82 12.34 16.04
CA ILE A 153 -8.09 13.52 15.21
C ILE A 153 -6.92 13.69 14.22
N PRO A 154 -7.17 13.64 12.91
CA PRO A 154 -6.11 13.81 11.92
C PRO A 154 -5.48 15.21 12.05
N SER A 155 -4.17 15.29 11.91
CA SER A 155 -3.45 16.56 11.92
C SER A 155 -3.85 17.43 10.72
N ASN A 156 -3.63 18.74 10.82
CA ASN A 156 -3.87 19.65 9.70
C ASN A 156 -3.09 19.24 8.43
N ASN A 157 -1.85 18.76 8.60
CA ASN A 157 -1.05 18.26 7.49
C ASN A 157 -1.64 17.00 6.86
N THR A 158 -2.22 16.12 7.66
CA THR A 158 -2.93 14.93 7.19
C THR A 158 -4.17 15.30 6.38
N ILE A 159 -4.93 16.29 6.85
CA ILE A 159 -6.14 16.77 6.16
C ILE A 159 -5.76 17.45 4.84
N ILE A 160 -4.80 18.37 4.86
CA ILE A 160 -4.35 19.11 3.67
C ILE A 160 -3.75 18.16 2.64
N GLY A 161 -2.84 17.27 3.08
CA GLY A 161 -2.22 16.29 2.20
C GLY A 161 -3.21 15.29 1.63
N GLY A 162 -4.15 14.80 2.44
CA GLY A 162 -5.23 13.92 1.99
C GLY A 162 -6.13 14.57 0.94
N PHE A 163 -6.46 15.87 1.10
CA PHE A 163 -7.23 16.61 0.12
C PHE A 163 -6.51 16.79 -1.22
N LEU A 164 -5.18 16.92 -1.20
CA LEU A 164 -4.38 17.03 -2.43
C LEU A 164 -4.23 15.68 -3.17
N ILE A 165 -4.37 14.57 -2.47
CA ILE A 165 -4.32 13.23 -3.08
C ILE A 165 -5.62 12.91 -3.84
N PHE A 166 -6.74 13.49 -3.43
CA PHE A 166 -8.07 13.25 -4.01
C PHE A 166 -8.39 14.17 -5.17
#